data_ba08329daba6c1290c8ea08d5df1e251
#
_entry.id   ba08329daba6c1290c8ea08d5df1e251
#
_cell.length_a   1.000
_cell.length_b   1.000
_cell.length_c   1.000
_cell.angle_alpha   90.00
_cell.angle_beta   90.00
_cell.angle_gamma   90.00
#
_symmetry.space_group_name_H-M   'P 1'
#
loop_
_entity.id
_entity.type
_entity.pdbx_description
1 polymer ?
#
loop_
_entity_poly.entity_id
_entity_poly.type
_entity_poly.pdbx_seq_one_letter_code
_entity_poly.pdbx_strand_id
1 'polypeptide(L)'
;VVDMHAEATSEKIAMGWHLDGRVSVVFGTHTHVATADECILPHGTAYITDVGMTGPYDSVLGRRKDRVVRTMITNLPSPFDVATDDPRLCGVLVSVDSASGRATHIERVCVDRASGLLSEPDTEPD
;
A
#
# COMPACT_ATOMS: atom_id res chain seq x y z
N VAL A 1 8.04 5.87 13.12
CA VAL A 1 7.39 5.21 11.98
C VAL A 1 8.47 4.56 11.14
N VAL A 2 8.27 3.31 10.73
CA VAL A 2 9.22 2.53 9.90
C VAL A 2 8.49 1.99 8.68
N ASP A 3 9.01 2.28 7.49
CA ASP A 3 8.64 1.62 6.23
C ASP A 3 9.64 0.48 5.97
N MET A 4 9.13 -0.75 5.92
CA MET A 4 9.92 -1.93 5.59
C MET A 4 9.66 -2.32 4.13
N HIS A 5 10.46 -1.76 3.22
CA HIS A 5 10.40 -2.10 1.80
C HIS A 5 11.13 -3.41 1.53
N ALA A 6 10.40 -4.52 1.46
CA ALA A 6 10.96 -5.85 1.25
C ALA A 6 9.98 -6.74 0.47
N GLU A 7 10.52 -7.66 -0.34
CA GLU A 7 9.73 -8.66 -1.06
C GLU A 7 9.20 -9.73 -0.09
N ALA A 8 10.04 -10.25 0.79
CA ALA A 8 9.69 -11.36 1.66
C ALA A 8 8.78 -10.94 2.82
N THR A 9 7.59 -11.54 2.88
CA THR A 9 6.61 -11.33 3.96
C THR A 9 7.21 -11.64 5.34
N SER A 10 8.03 -12.71 5.44
CA SER A 10 8.68 -13.10 6.70
C SER A 10 9.62 -12.04 7.26
N GLU A 11 10.33 -11.30 6.41
CA GLU A 11 11.21 -10.21 6.83
C GLU A 11 10.41 -9.02 7.38
N LYS A 12 9.28 -8.69 6.76
CA LYS A 12 8.38 -7.64 7.22
C LYS A 12 7.78 -7.98 8.58
N ILE A 13 7.25 -9.20 8.74
CA ILE A 13 6.70 -9.68 10.01
C ILE A 13 7.77 -9.70 11.10
N ALA A 14 8.97 -10.22 10.81
CA ALA A 14 10.08 -10.25 11.76
C ALA A 14 10.50 -8.84 12.21
N MET A 15 10.50 -7.87 11.30
CA MET A 15 10.78 -6.47 11.63
C MET A 15 9.70 -5.89 12.56
N GLY A 16 8.42 -6.18 12.31
CA GLY A 16 7.32 -5.79 13.20
C GLY A 16 7.53 -6.29 14.62
N TRP A 17 7.78 -7.58 14.78
CA TRP A 17 8.04 -8.19 16.09
C TRP A 17 9.31 -7.64 16.76
N HIS A 18 10.38 -7.42 15.98
CA HIS A 18 11.64 -6.87 16.50
C HIS A 18 11.47 -5.46 17.06
N LEU A 19 10.60 -4.65 16.44
CA LEU A 19 10.40 -3.25 16.79
C LEU A 19 9.19 -3.02 17.71
N ASP A 20 8.45 -4.08 18.08
CA ASP A 20 7.26 -3.97 18.92
C ASP A 20 7.55 -3.28 20.26
N GLY A 21 6.82 -2.19 20.54
CA GLY A 21 6.99 -1.32 21.69
C GLY A 21 8.15 -0.32 21.59
N ARG A 22 8.94 -0.35 20.50
CA ARG A 22 10.07 0.57 20.26
C ARG A 22 9.76 1.67 19.26
N VAL A 23 8.73 1.46 18.43
CA VAL A 23 8.22 2.43 17.46
C VAL A 23 6.69 2.43 17.47
N SER A 24 6.08 3.49 16.99
CA SER A 24 4.61 3.58 16.94
C SER A 24 4.02 2.74 15.81
N VAL A 25 4.69 2.68 14.66
CA VAL A 25 4.17 2.03 13.45
C VAL A 25 5.29 1.36 12.67
N VAL A 26 5.04 0.12 12.23
CA VAL A 26 5.80 -0.57 11.18
C VAL A 26 4.83 -0.95 10.08
N PHE A 27 5.07 -0.50 8.87
CA PHE A 27 4.29 -0.92 7.71
C PHE A 27 5.19 -1.40 6.59
N GLY A 28 4.72 -2.38 5.83
CA GLY A 28 5.43 -2.88 4.68
C GLY A 28 5.00 -2.24 3.38
N THR A 29 5.91 -2.26 2.42
CA THR A 29 5.71 -1.84 1.02
C THR A 29 6.37 -2.86 0.08
N HIS A 30 6.25 -2.71 -1.21
CA HIS A 30 6.84 -3.47 -2.30
C HIS A 30 5.81 -4.27 -3.13
N THR A 31 4.85 -4.97 -2.52
CA THR A 31 3.98 -5.88 -3.29
C THR A 31 2.96 -5.16 -4.15
N HIS A 32 2.70 -3.88 -3.90
CA HIS A 32 1.67 -3.05 -4.52
C HIS A 32 0.23 -3.52 -4.22
N VAL A 33 0.06 -4.51 -3.37
CA VAL A 33 -1.23 -5.06 -2.97
C VAL A 33 -1.37 -4.95 -1.45
N ALA A 34 -2.40 -4.26 -0.98
CA ALA A 34 -2.65 -4.13 0.45
C ALA A 34 -2.97 -5.50 1.06
N THR A 35 -2.33 -5.82 2.17
CA THR A 35 -2.65 -7.00 2.97
C THR A 35 -3.77 -6.70 3.97
N ALA A 36 -4.34 -7.73 4.60
CA ALA A 36 -5.49 -7.63 5.50
C ALA A 36 -5.13 -8.06 6.93
N ASP A 37 -3.89 -7.79 7.32
CA ASP A 37 -3.30 -8.23 8.59
C ASP A 37 -2.99 -7.05 9.53
N GLU A 38 -3.64 -5.91 9.32
CA GLU A 38 -3.48 -4.75 10.18
C GLU A 38 -3.82 -5.10 11.64
N CYS A 39 -2.89 -4.79 12.54
CA CYS A 39 -3.04 -5.08 13.95
C CYS A 39 -2.21 -4.15 14.83
N ILE A 40 -2.50 -4.16 16.13
CA ILE A 40 -1.61 -3.59 17.14
C ILE A 40 -0.91 -4.76 17.84
N LEU A 41 0.41 -4.77 17.78
CA LEU A 41 1.25 -5.76 18.43
C LEU A 41 1.20 -5.61 19.96
N PRO A 42 1.56 -6.65 20.75
CA PRO A 42 1.35 -6.69 22.19
C PRO A 42 1.97 -5.53 22.99
N HIS A 43 3.05 -4.93 22.51
CA HIS A 43 3.69 -3.80 23.17
C HIS A 43 3.30 -2.44 22.60
N GLY A 44 2.30 -2.39 21.67
CA GLY A 44 1.68 -1.16 21.21
C GLY A 44 2.22 -0.58 19.91
N THR A 45 2.93 -1.36 19.10
CA THR A 45 3.30 -0.98 17.73
C THR A 45 2.18 -1.37 16.76
N ALA A 46 1.67 -0.43 15.97
CA ALA A 46 0.77 -0.75 14.85
C ALA A 46 1.57 -1.43 13.73
N TYR A 47 0.99 -2.47 13.13
CA TYR A 47 1.65 -3.26 12.08
C TYR A 47 0.70 -3.60 10.94
N ILE A 48 1.24 -3.57 9.72
CA ILE A 48 0.63 -4.16 8.52
C ILE A 48 1.74 -4.64 7.58
N THR A 49 1.57 -5.80 6.95
CA THR A 49 2.56 -6.39 6.04
C THR A 49 2.77 -5.58 4.76
N ASP A 50 1.72 -5.04 4.15
CA ASP A 50 1.85 -4.14 2.99
C ASP A 50 0.66 -3.18 2.93
N VAL A 51 0.94 -1.90 2.73
CA VAL A 51 -0.10 -0.85 2.64
C VAL A 51 -0.71 -0.75 1.25
N GLY A 52 -0.17 -1.45 0.27
CA GLY A 52 -0.60 -1.39 -1.11
C GLY A 52 0.01 -0.24 -1.91
N MET A 53 -0.57 0.03 -3.06
CA MET A 53 -0.11 1.02 -4.03
C MET A 53 -1.05 2.21 -4.05
N THR A 54 -0.51 3.42 -4.12
CA THR A 54 -1.26 4.59 -4.59
C THR A 54 -0.99 4.72 -6.08
N GLY A 55 -2.02 4.47 -6.89
CA GLY A 55 -1.88 4.45 -8.35
C GLY A 55 -3.03 3.74 -9.06
N PRO A 56 -2.86 3.39 -10.36
CA PRO A 56 -3.90 2.78 -11.18
C PRO A 56 -4.12 1.31 -10.83
N TYR A 57 -5.37 0.93 -10.55
CA TYR A 57 -5.74 -0.44 -10.18
C TYR A 57 -6.29 -1.28 -11.34
N ASP A 58 -6.77 -0.66 -12.43
CA ASP A 58 -7.01 -1.40 -13.69
C ASP A 58 -5.70 -1.69 -14.41
N SER A 59 -4.85 -2.49 -13.76
CA SER A 59 -3.45 -2.68 -14.11
C SER A 59 -2.90 -4.01 -13.60
N VAL A 60 -1.67 -4.33 -13.98
CA VAL A 60 -0.84 -5.31 -13.26
C VAL A 60 0.22 -4.54 -12.49
N LEU A 61 0.01 -4.36 -11.20
CA LEU A 61 0.91 -3.64 -10.30
C LEU A 61 1.29 -2.22 -10.80
N GLY A 62 0.32 -1.51 -11.39
CA GLY A 62 0.52 -0.17 -11.95
C GLY A 62 0.94 -0.13 -13.42
N ARG A 63 1.17 -1.28 -14.06
CA ARG A 63 1.53 -1.38 -15.48
C ARG A 63 0.34 -1.80 -16.32
N ARG A 64 0.31 -1.36 -17.58
CA ARG A 64 -0.74 -1.73 -18.53
C ARG A 64 -0.88 -3.26 -18.63
N LYS A 65 -2.07 -3.77 -18.29
CA LYS A 65 -2.38 -5.21 -18.23
C LYS A 65 -2.21 -5.94 -19.56
N ASP A 66 -2.58 -5.31 -20.69
CA ASP A 66 -2.44 -5.88 -22.04
C ASP A 66 -0.98 -6.20 -22.38
N ARG A 67 -0.05 -5.31 -22.01
CA ARG A 67 1.39 -5.47 -22.24
C ARG A 67 1.99 -6.57 -21.37
N VAL A 68 1.66 -6.55 -20.08
CA VAL A 68 2.18 -7.53 -19.12
C VAL A 68 1.69 -8.93 -19.45
N VAL A 69 0.37 -9.09 -19.66
CA VAL A 69 -0.23 -10.39 -19.98
C VAL A 69 0.31 -10.95 -21.31
N ARG A 70 0.42 -10.10 -22.34
CA ARG A 70 1.03 -10.50 -23.61
C ARG A 70 2.45 -11.05 -23.42
N THR A 71 3.29 -10.33 -22.66
CA THR A 71 4.66 -10.76 -22.39
C THR A 71 4.70 -12.11 -21.65
N MET A 72 3.85 -12.29 -20.64
CA MET A 72 3.77 -13.54 -19.88
C MET A 72 3.32 -14.73 -20.73
N ILE A 73 2.41 -14.52 -21.70
CA ILE A 73 1.91 -15.60 -22.59
C ILE A 73 2.93 -15.94 -23.68
N THR A 74 3.56 -14.93 -24.27
CA THR A 74 4.38 -15.10 -25.47
C THR A 74 5.87 -15.22 -25.19
N ASN A 75 6.33 -14.85 -24.00
CA ASN A 75 7.73 -14.65 -23.63
C ASN A 75 8.48 -13.64 -24.54
N LEU A 76 7.74 -12.82 -25.30
CA LEU A 76 8.33 -11.76 -26.11
C LEU A 76 8.39 -10.45 -25.31
N PRO A 77 9.51 -9.76 -25.31
CA PRO A 77 9.64 -8.49 -24.58
C PRO A 77 8.68 -7.44 -25.12
N SER A 78 8.07 -6.69 -24.23
CA SER A 78 7.21 -5.55 -24.52
C SER A 78 7.47 -4.46 -23.50
N PRO A 79 7.47 -3.16 -23.87
CA PRO A 79 7.57 -2.09 -22.88
C PRO A 79 6.37 -2.14 -21.93
N PHE A 80 6.65 -2.02 -20.63
CA PHE A 80 5.63 -1.98 -19.59
C PHE A 80 5.28 -0.53 -19.27
N ASP A 81 4.37 0.04 -20.06
CA ASP A 81 3.86 1.39 -19.84
C ASP A 81 3.04 1.47 -18.54
N VAL A 82 3.02 2.64 -17.92
CA VAL A 82 2.18 2.92 -16.76
C VAL A 82 0.70 2.91 -17.20
N ALA A 83 -0.15 2.27 -16.40
CA ALA A 83 -1.60 2.36 -16.55
C ALA A 83 -2.15 3.67 -16.01
N THR A 84 -3.37 4.04 -16.41
CA THR A 84 -4.00 5.31 -16.04
C THR A 84 -5.36 5.16 -15.38
N ASP A 85 -6.00 3.98 -15.55
CA ASP A 85 -7.39 3.79 -15.17
C ASP A 85 -7.54 3.27 -13.74
N ASP A 86 -8.68 3.58 -13.12
CA ASP A 86 -9.03 3.23 -11.74
C ASP A 86 -7.96 3.68 -10.73
N PRO A 87 -7.66 4.99 -10.65
CA PRO A 87 -6.70 5.49 -9.67
C PRO A 87 -7.27 5.35 -8.25
N ARG A 88 -6.47 4.78 -7.35
CA ARG A 88 -6.80 4.63 -5.92
C ARG A 88 -5.66 5.12 -5.05
N LEU A 89 -6.02 5.67 -3.88
CA LEU A 89 -5.09 5.96 -2.80
C LEU A 89 -5.25 4.86 -1.75
N CYS A 90 -4.19 4.12 -1.49
CA CYS A 90 -4.18 3.10 -0.43
C CYS A 90 -3.15 3.44 0.64
N GLY A 91 -3.47 3.08 1.87
CA GLY A 91 -2.62 3.32 3.02
C GLY A 91 -3.26 2.82 4.31
N VAL A 92 -2.75 3.28 5.43
CA VAL A 92 -3.32 3.03 6.76
C VAL A 92 -3.45 4.35 7.53
N LEU A 93 -4.52 4.45 8.32
CA LEU A 93 -4.68 5.48 9.34
C LEU A 93 -4.35 4.87 10.69
N VAL A 94 -3.45 5.51 11.43
CA VAL A 94 -3.02 5.05 12.75
C VAL A 94 -3.21 6.16 13.78
N SER A 95 -3.94 5.86 14.86
CA SER A 95 -4.03 6.74 16.02
C SER A 95 -2.93 6.35 17.02
N VAL A 96 -2.21 7.37 17.50
CA VAL A 96 -1.09 7.18 18.43
C VAL A 96 -1.31 8.05 19.66
N ASP A 97 -1.17 7.48 20.85
CA ASP A 97 -1.14 8.24 22.10
C ASP A 97 0.16 9.05 22.16
N SER A 98 0.01 10.36 22.20
CA SER A 98 1.15 11.30 22.16
C SER A 98 2.04 11.24 23.41
N ALA A 99 1.53 10.75 24.54
CA ALA A 99 2.30 10.66 25.78
C ALA A 99 3.21 9.42 25.81
N SER A 100 2.72 8.29 25.30
CA SER A 100 3.43 7.01 25.33
C SER A 100 4.07 6.61 23.99
N GLY A 101 3.61 7.20 22.88
CA GLY A 101 3.99 6.80 21.52
C GLY A 101 3.37 5.47 21.07
N ARG A 102 2.47 4.87 21.85
CA ARG A 102 1.81 3.61 21.51
C ARG A 102 0.64 3.85 20.55
N ALA A 103 0.51 2.98 19.57
CA ALA A 103 -0.66 2.96 18.71
C ALA A 103 -1.89 2.46 19.50
N THR A 104 -3.03 3.11 19.27
CA THR A 104 -4.33 2.78 19.89
C THR A 104 -5.34 2.29 18.88
N HIS A 105 -5.13 2.59 17.58
CA HIS A 105 -5.99 2.16 16.49
C HIS A 105 -5.19 2.08 15.19
N ILE A 106 -5.56 1.14 14.32
CA ILE A 106 -5.08 1.05 12.94
C ILE A 106 -6.23 0.60 12.05
N GLU A 107 -6.40 1.25 10.91
CA GLU A 107 -7.36 0.86 9.88
C GLU A 107 -6.78 1.06 8.49
N ARG A 108 -7.19 0.22 7.55
CA ARG A 108 -6.83 0.38 6.14
C ARG A 108 -7.67 1.47 5.50
N VAL A 109 -7.02 2.26 4.65
CA VAL A 109 -7.65 3.30 3.84
C VAL A 109 -7.52 2.92 2.38
N CYS A 110 -8.63 2.92 1.65
CA CYS A 110 -8.65 2.81 0.19
C CYS A 110 -9.67 3.81 -0.35
N VAL A 111 -9.21 4.81 -1.06
CA VAL A 111 -10.03 5.88 -1.65
C VAL A 111 -9.93 5.77 -3.16
N ASP A 112 -11.07 5.75 -3.83
CA ASP A 112 -11.22 5.78 -5.29
C ASP A 112 -12.08 6.96 -5.74
N ARG A 113 -12.25 7.13 -7.05
CA ARG A 113 -13.12 8.20 -7.60
C ARG A 113 -14.57 8.09 -7.14
N ALA A 114 -15.08 6.88 -6.92
CA ALA A 114 -16.47 6.67 -6.53
C ALA A 114 -16.75 7.09 -5.09
N SER A 115 -15.73 7.08 -4.22
CA SER A 115 -15.83 7.55 -2.83
C SER A 115 -15.86 9.09 -2.70
N GLY A 116 -15.75 9.83 -3.81
CA GLY A 116 -15.98 11.28 -3.88
C GLY A 116 -14.84 12.16 -3.34
N LEU A 117 -13.69 11.57 -3.03
CA LEU A 117 -12.51 12.30 -2.52
C LEU A 117 -11.54 12.72 -3.64
N LEU A 118 -11.67 12.18 -4.85
CA LEU A 118 -10.90 12.59 -6.02
C LEU A 118 -11.81 13.38 -6.97
N SER A 119 -11.73 14.71 -6.95
CA SER A 119 -12.32 15.56 -7.99
C SER A 119 -11.64 15.26 -9.33
N GLU A 120 -12.42 15.27 -10.41
CA GLU A 120 -11.84 15.24 -11.76
C GLU A 120 -10.93 16.47 -11.94
N PRO A 121 -9.77 16.32 -12.59
CA PRO A 121 -9.02 17.49 -13.00
C PRO A 121 -9.88 18.28 -13.98
N ASP A 122 -10.00 19.59 -13.75
CA ASP A 122 -10.67 20.51 -14.67
C ASP A 122 -10.04 20.34 -16.07
N THR A 123 -10.77 19.68 -16.97
CA THR A 123 -10.42 19.71 -18.39
C THR A 123 -10.75 21.08 -18.91
N GLU A 124 -9.74 21.96 -19.03
CA GLU A 124 -9.91 23.20 -19.78
C GLU A 124 -10.32 22.83 -21.22
N PRO A 125 -11.38 23.41 -21.75
CA PRO A 125 -11.73 23.22 -23.15
C PRO A 125 -10.72 23.96 -24.02
N ASP A 126 -10.16 23.27 -25.02
CA ASP A 126 -9.36 23.81 -26.10
C ASP A 126 -10.14 24.89 -26.91
#